data_4b22c6f083629aae7eb59c40c1e820d6
#
_entry.id   4b22c6f083629aae7eb59c40c1e820d6
#
_cell.length_a   1.000
_cell.length_b   1.000
_cell.length_c   1.000
_cell.angle_alpha   90.00
_cell.angle_beta   90.00
_cell.angle_gamma   90.00
#
_symmetry.space_group_name_H-M   'P 1'
#
loop_
_entity.id
_entity.type
_entity.pdbx_description
1 polymer ?
#
loop_
_entity_poly.entity_id
_entity_poly.type
_entity_poly.pdbx_seq_one_letter_code
_entity_poly.pdbx_strand_id
1 'polypeptide(L)'
;YANMKPLESEAHSHIADWVKKGGVLIYSGTDNDPFQNVREWWNTNGHNYTTPSAHLFEQMGLPARPEQGEYSYGKGTVCIVRTDPKDYVLHEGGDKDFLYLAARMYEQNAKAGKLEFKNNFYLQRGDYDLAAVLEESVSDEPFTVEGCLIDLFDPKLPIYTSKRINPGEQALLLNVERVAGKKKPQ
;
A
#
# COMPACT_ATOMS: atom_id res chain seq x y z
N TYR A 1 4.90 -4.29 -4.83
CA TYR A 1 4.00 -5.18 -5.55
C TYR A 1 4.29 -6.62 -5.16
N ALA A 2 3.33 -7.24 -4.51
CA ALA A 2 3.37 -8.67 -4.18
C ALA A 2 2.63 -9.45 -5.27
N ASN A 3 3.24 -10.49 -5.81
CA ASN A 3 2.68 -11.29 -6.90
C ASN A 3 1.63 -12.32 -6.40
N MET A 4 0.82 -11.95 -5.41
CA MET A 4 -0.27 -12.80 -4.91
C MET A 4 -1.54 -12.70 -5.76
N LYS A 5 -1.75 -11.55 -6.39
CA LYS A 5 -2.86 -11.32 -7.32
C LYS A 5 -2.30 -10.77 -8.63
N PRO A 6 -2.31 -11.56 -9.71
CA PRO A 6 -1.85 -11.11 -11.00
C PRO A 6 -2.62 -9.87 -11.49
N LEU A 7 -1.89 -8.97 -12.14
CA LEU A 7 -2.45 -7.80 -12.81
C LEU A 7 -2.40 -7.99 -14.33
N GLU A 8 -3.27 -7.30 -15.02
CA GLU A 8 -3.29 -7.28 -16.47
C GLU A 8 -2.10 -6.49 -17.03
N SER A 9 -1.74 -6.73 -18.29
CA SER A 9 -0.61 -6.09 -18.97
C SER A 9 -0.72 -4.56 -19.02
N GLU A 10 -1.93 -4.02 -19.13
CA GLU A 10 -2.16 -2.57 -19.11
C GLU A 10 -1.77 -1.94 -17.76
N ALA A 11 -2.14 -2.57 -16.64
CA ALA A 11 -1.73 -2.12 -15.32
C ALA A 11 -0.19 -2.16 -15.16
N HIS A 12 0.45 -3.20 -15.67
CA HIS A 12 1.91 -3.31 -15.67
C HIS A 12 2.58 -2.23 -16.52
N SER A 13 1.98 -1.84 -17.63
CA SER A 13 2.50 -0.72 -18.45
C SER A 13 2.47 0.59 -17.67
N HIS A 14 1.40 0.86 -16.93
CA HIS A 14 1.32 2.04 -16.06
C HIS A 14 2.36 2.02 -14.93
N ILE A 15 2.58 0.86 -14.31
CA ILE A 15 3.62 0.68 -13.29
C ILE A 15 5.01 0.94 -13.89
N ALA A 16 5.30 0.35 -15.05
CA ALA A 16 6.57 0.54 -15.74
C ALA A 16 6.81 2.03 -16.10
N ASP A 17 5.79 2.71 -16.62
CA ASP A 17 5.88 4.14 -16.93
C ASP A 17 6.09 5.00 -15.68
N TRP A 18 5.47 4.65 -14.57
CA TRP A 18 5.69 5.33 -13.29
C TRP A 18 7.12 5.13 -12.78
N VAL A 19 7.64 3.91 -12.83
CA VAL A 19 9.04 3.63 -12.47
C VAL A 19 9.98 4.41 -13.38
N LYS A 20 9.75 4.41 -14.71
CA LYS A 20 10.59 5.14 -15.68
C LYS A 20 10.70 6.63 -15.36
N LYS A 21 9.67 7.23 -14.77
CA LYS A 21 9.63 8.65 -14.37
C LYS A 21 10.32 8.92 -13.03
N GLY A 22 10.78 7.92 -12.31
CA GLY A 22 11.51 8.05 -11.05
C GLY A 22 10.86 7.30 -9.88
N GLY A 23 9.85 6.48 -10.14
CA GLY A 23 9.24 5.62 -9.12
C GLY A 23 10.20 4.54 -8.62
N VAL A 24 10.00 4.09 -7.41
CA VAL A 24 10.75 2.98 -6.80
C VAL A 24 9.80 1.82 -6.53
N LEU A 25 10.03 0.70 -7.18
CA LEU A 25 9.21 -0.50 -7.09
C LEU A 25 9.96 -1.59 -6.33
N ILE A 26 9.35 -2.13 -5.28
CA ILE A 26 9.75 -3.41 -4.69
C ILE A 26 8.79 -4.47 -5.22
N TYR A 27 9.30 -5.42 -5.97
CA TYR A 27 8.57 -6.61 -6.40
C TYR A 27 8.95 -7.78 -5.50
N SER A 28 7.95 -8.43 -4.90
CA SER A 28 8.14 -9.61 -4.03
C SER A 28 7.33 -10.78 -4.56
N GLY A 29 7.99 -11.89 -4.86
CA GLY A 29 7.33 -13.10 -5.32
C GLY A 29 8.25 -14.06 -6.04
N THR A 30 7.95 -15.35 -5.88
CA THR A 30 8.68 -16.46 -6.53
C THR A 30 8.12 -16.81 -7.91
N ASP A 31 6.91 -16.34 -8.25
CA ASP A 31 6.15 -16.71 -9.46
C ASP A 31 5.80 -18.22 -9.52
N ASN A 32 5.63 -18.84 -8.34
CA ASN A 32 5.33 -20.28 -8.21
C ASN A 32 3.97 -20.54 -7.56
N ASP A 33 3.11 -19.52 -7.39
CA ASP A 33 1.80 -19.72 -6.79
C ASP A 33 0.91 -20.57 -7.72
N PRO A 34 0.30 -21.67 -7.22
CA PRO A 34 -0.58 -22.51 -8.01
C PRO A 34 -1.76 -21.78 -8.68
N PHE A 35 -2.28 -20.70 -8.07
CA PHE A 35 -3.34 -19.89 -8.66
C PHE A 35 -2.91 -19.13 -9.91
N GLN A 36 -1.61 -18.93 -10.09
CA GLN A 36 -1.06 -18.29 -11.30
C GLN A 36 -1.14 -19.22 -12.53
N ASN A 37 -1.42 -20.50 -12.33
CA ASN A 37 -1.66 -21.43 -13.43
C ASN A 37 -2.98 -21.18 -14.17
N VAL A 38 -3.91 -20.43 -13.56
CA VAL A 38 -5.13 -19.94 -14.25
C VAL A 38 -4.75 -18.73 -15.10
N ARG A 39 -4.23 -19.01 -16.30
CA ARG A 39 -3.57 -18.01 -17.15
C ARG A 39 -4.50 -16.98 -17.76
N GLU A 40 -5.77 -17.30 -17.89
CA GLU A 40 -6.82 -16.46 -18.48
C GLU A 40 -7.04 -15.16 -17.71
N TRP A 41 -6.67 -15.11 -16.44
CA TRP A 41 -6.86 -13.93 -15.61
C TRP A 41 -5.89 -12.80 -15.92
N TRP A 42 -4.70 -13.14 -16.39
CA TRP A 42 -3.61 -12.17 -16.59
C TRP A 42 -3.01 -12.22 -18.00
N ASN A 43 -3.29 -13.25 -18.80
CA ASN A 43 -2.96 -13.35 -20.20
C ASN A 43 -4.15 -12.93 -21.07
N THR A 44 -4.53 -11.68 -20.95
CA THR A 44 -5.63 -11.08 -21.72
C THR A 44 -5.15 -10.53 -23.06
N ASN A 45 -6.05 -10.14 -23.95
CA ASN A 45 -5.76 -9.44 -25.22
C ASN A 45 -4.75 -10.17 -26.14
N GLY A 46 -4.77 -11.51 -26.13
CA GLY A 46 -3.89 -12.33 -26.98
C GLY A 46 -2.45 -12.48 -26.50
N HIS A 47 -2.13 -11.98 -25.31
CA HIS A 47 -0.83 -12.19 -24.69
C HIS A 47 -0.63 -13.66 -24.28
N ASN A 48 0.62 -14.12 -24.30
CA ASN A 48 0.99 -15.47 -23.92
C ASN A 48 2.28 -15.50 -23.08
N TYR A 49 2.28 -14.76 -21.98
CA TYR A 49 3.40 -14.71 -21.04
C TYR A 49 3.52 -16.00 -20.25
N THR A 50 4.72 -16.31 -19.81
CA THR A 50 5.03 -17.54 -19.04
C THR A 50 4.66 -17.41 -17.57
N THR A 51 4.74 -16.19 -17.01
CA THR A 51 4.38 -15.87 -15.63
C THR A 51 3.61 -14.55 -15.59
N PRO A 52 2.81 -14.32 -14.53
CA PRO A 52 2.05 -13.07 -14.39
C PRO A 52 2.88 -11.80 -14.38
N SER A 53 4.13 -11.90 -13.93
CA SER A 53 5.04 -10.76 -13.85
C SER A 53 5.90 -10.55 -15.10
N ALA A 54 5.94 -11.54 -16.01
CA ALA A 54 6.80 -11.50 -17.19
C ALA A 54 6.59 -10.22 -18.02
N HIS A 55 5.35 -9.83 -18.29
CA HIS A 55 5.07 -8.62 -19.07
C HIS A 55 5.46 -7.33 -18.32
N LEU A 56 5.42 -7.29 -16.98
CA LEU A 56 5.94 -6.15 -16.22
C LEU A 56 7.46 -6.00 -16.44
N PHE A 57 8.18 -7.09 -16.33
CA PHE A 57 9.64 -7.08 -16.48
C PHE A 57 10.06 -6.80 -17.92
N GLU A 58 9.38 -7.37 -18.89
CA GLU A 58 9.64 -7.10 -20.33
C GLU A 58 9.37 -5.64 -20.68
N GLN A 59 8.33 -5.00 -20.13
CA GLN A 59 8.09 -3.56 -20.30
C GLN A 59 9.26 -2.71 -19.80
N MET A 60 9.97 -3.19 -18.79
CA MET A 60 11.14 -2.52 -18.23
C MET A 60 12.48 -2.96 -18.88
N GLY A 61 12.43 -3.77 -19.94
CA GLY A 61 13.62 -4.28 -20.62
C GLY A 61 14.39 -5.32 -19.81
N LEU A 62 13.75 -5.95 -18.83
CA LEU A 62 14.32 -7.02 -18.04
C LEU A 62 13.93 -8.39 -18.64
N PRO A 63 14.66 -9.46 -18.33
CA PRO A 63 14.22 -10.82 -18.68
C PRO A 63 12.84 -11.13 -18.09
N ALA A 64 12.09 -12.05 -18.68
CA ALA A 64 10.78 -12.47 -18.16
C ALA A 64 10.82 -12.96 -16.71
N ARG A 65 11.94 -13.48 -16.27
CA ARG A 65 12.20 -13.89 -14.87
C ARG A 65 13.57 -13.36 -14.43
N PRO A 66 13.68 -12.08 -14.05
CA PRO A 66 14.94 -11.52 -13.60
C PRO A 66 15.36 -12.11 -12.25
N GLU A 67 16.65 -12.18 -12.01
CA GLU A 67 17.22 -12.58 -10.74
C GLU A 67 16.87 -11.58 -9.62
N GLN A 68 17.02 -12.02 -8.37
CA GLN A 68 16.93 -11.11 -7.22
C GLN A 68 18.01 -10.03 -7.32
N GLY A 69 17.61 -8.77 -7.08
CA GLY A 69 18.54 -7.65 -7.15
C GLY A 69 17.87 -6.32 -7.42
N GLU A 70 18.70 -5.30 -7.63
CA GLU A 70 18.25 -3.95 -7.95
C GLU A 70 18.61 -3.61 -9.39
N TYR A 71 17.63 -3.05 -10.09
CA TYR A 71 17.72 -2.69 -11.49
C TYR A 71 17.31 -1.24 -11.69
N SER A 72 18.05 -0.52 -12.53
CA SER A 72 17.67 0.83 -12.94
C SER A 72 16.75 0.76 -14.16
N TYR A 73 15.67 1.54 -14.14
CA TYR A 73 14.80 1.71 -15.29
C TYR A 73 14.39 3.18 -15.45
N GLY A 74 14.90 3.83 -16.50
CA GLY A 74 14.75 5.27 -16.69
C GLY A 74 15.37 6.05 -15.52
N LYS A 75 14.55 6.81 -14.79
CA LYS A 75 14.95 7.54 -13.57
C LYS A 75 14.66 6.78 -12.28
N GLY A 76 13.99 5.65 -12.36
CA GLY A 76 13.54 4.87 -11.22
C GLY A 76 14.37 3.63 -10.92
N THR A 77 13.93 2.91 -9.91
CA THR A 77 14.59 1.69 -9.43
C THR A 77 13.56 0.58 -9.25
N VAL A 78 13.93 -0.63 -9.65
CA VAL A 78 13.17 -1.86 -9.41
C VAL A 78 14.01 -2.76 -8.50
N CYS A 79 13.51 -3.07 -7.32
CA CYS A 79 14.09 -4.05 -6.42
C CYS A 79 13.28 -5.35 -6.50
N ILE A 80 13.91 -6.42 -6.94
CA ILE A 80 13.29 -7.73 -7.09
C ILE A 80 13.71 -8.62 -5.92
N VAL A 81 12.72 -9.10 -5.18
CA VAL A 81 12.88 -10.03 -4.06
C VAL A 81 12.18 -11.33 -4.42
N ARG A 82 12.94 -12.42 -4.50
CA ARG A 82 12.44 -13.75 -4.85
C ARG A 82 11.99 -14.52 -3.60
N THR A 83 11.15 -13.83 -2.80
CA THR A 83 10.51 -14.37 -1.59
C THR A 83 9.03 -14.06 -1.67
N ASP A 84 8.18 -15.03 -1.38
CA ASP A 84 6.74 -14.79 -1.30
C ASP A 84 6.39 -14.04 0.00
N PRO A 85 5.40 -13.13 0.00
CA PRO A 85 5.08 -12.33 1.18
C PRO A 85 4.82 -13.14 2.45
N LYS A 86 4.23 -14.33 2.34
CA LYS A 86 3.99 -15.25 3.47
C LYS A 86 5.29 -15.67 4.17
N ASP A 87 6.39 -15.80 3.41
CA ASP A 87 7.64 -16.31 3.94
C ASP A 87 8.35 -15.29 4.84
N TYR A 88 8.05 -14.00 4.70
CA TYR A 88 8.52 -12.98 5.65
C TYR A 88 7.95 -13.16 7.06
N VAL A 89 6.77 -13.75 7.18
CA VAL A 89 6.13 -14.01 8.48
C VAL A 89 6.51 -15.39 9.02
N LEU A 90 6.75 -16.35 8.13
CA LEU A 90 7.03 -17.73 8.51
C LEU A 90 8.50 -17.98 8.89
N HIS A 91 9.42 -17.12 8.45
CA HIS A 91 10.84 -17.23 8.76
C HIS A 91 11.24 -16.26 9.88
N GLU A 92 11.98 -16.74 10.87
CA GLU A 92 12.50 -15.92 11.94
C GLU A 92 13.36 -14.77 11.37
N GLY A 93 12.99 -13.53 11.72
CA GLY A 93 13.66 -12.32 11.25
C GLY A 93 13.28 -11.85 9.84
N GLY A 94 12.45 -12.59 9.09
CA GLY A 94 12.08 -12.22 7.73
C GLY A 94 11.29 -10.91 7.64
N ASP A 95 10.49 -10.59 8.66
CA ASP A 95 9.81 -9.30 8.83
C ASP A 95 10.81 -8.14 8.95
N LYS A 96 11.86 -8.32 9.75
CA LYS A 96 12.92 -7.31 9.95
C LYS A 96 13.71 -7.07 8.67
N ASP A 97 14.05 -8.14 7.95
CA ASP A 97 14.75 -8.04 6.67
C ASP A 97 13.92 -7.28 5.65
N PHE A 98 12.61 -7.53 5.58
CA PHE A 98 11.71 -6.79 4.70
C PHE A 98 11.57 -5.32 5.13
N LEU A 99 11.43 -5.03 6.41
CA LEU A 99 11.36 -3.67 6.93
C LEU A 99 12.64 -2.88 6.64
N TYR A 100 13.81 -3.51 6.82
CA TYR A 100 15.09 -2.90 6.47
C TYR A 100 15.16 -2.58 4.97
N LEU A 101 14.77 -3.50 4.11
CA LEU A 101 14.71 -3.29 2.68
C LEU A 101 13.76 -2.14 2.32
N ALA A 102 12.54 -2.16 2.87
CA ALA A 102 11.53 -1.14 2.61
C ALA A 102 12.00 0.25 3.04
N ALA A 103 12.60 0.37 4.23
CA ALA A 103 13.16 1.62 4.73
C ALA A 103 14.28 2.13 3.81
N ARG A 104 15.21 1.29 3.42
CA ARG A 104 16.30 1.65 2.52
C ARG A 104 15.78 2.13 1.16
N MET A 105 14.84 1.40 0.56
CA MET A 105 14.26 1.78 -0.73
C MET A 105 13.47 3.09 -0.64
N TYR A 106 12.74 3.30 0.45
CA TYR A 106 11.98 4.53 0.70
C TYR A 106 12.90 5.74 0.94
N GLU A 107 13.89 5.59 1.80
CA GLU A 107 14.75 6.69 2.25
C GLU A 107 15.84 7.04 1.22
N GLN A 108 16.51 6.04 0.68
CA GLN A 108 17.69 6.24 -0.16
C GLN A 108 17.36 6.31 -1.66
N ASN A 109 16.51 5.40 -2.15
CA ASN A 109 16.20 5.34 -3.57
C ASN A 109 15.06 6.30 -3.95
N ALA A 110 13.96 6.29 -3.20
CA ALA A 110 12.83 7.20 -3.43
C ALA A 110 13.07 8.61 -2.87
N LYS A 111 14.04 8.77 -1.94
CA LYS A 111 14.34 10.04 -1.26
C LYS A 111 13.11 10.66 -0.60
N ALA A 112 12.23 9.81 -0.07
CA ALA A 112 10.93 10.20 0.46
C ALA A 112 10.98 10.65 1.94
N GLY A 113 12.18 10.82 2.52
CA GLY A 113 12.40 11.13 3.92
C GLY A 113 12.62 9.89 4.76
N LYS A 114 12.48 10.00 6.08
CA LYS A 114 12.60 8.87 7.00
C LYS A 114 11.30 8.07 7.01
N LEU A 115 11.40 6.75 6.94
CA LEU A 115 10.24 5.88 7.12
C LEU A 115 9.83 5.85 8.58
N GLU A 116 8.61 6.28 8.87
CA GLU A 116 8.05 6.30 10.22
C GLU A 116 6.87 5.35 10.32
N PHE A 117 6.80 4.62 11.42
CA PHE A 117 5.67 3.76 11.74
C PHE A 117 4.75 4.49 12.72
N LYS A 118 3.45 4.37 12.51
CA LYS A 118 2.41 4.92 13.39
C LYS A 118 1.53 3.80 13.90
N ASN A 119 1.05 3.95 15.11
CA ASN A 119 0.09 3.01 15.72
C ASN A 119 -1.35 3.28 15.29
N ASN A 120 -1.59 4.28 14.46
CA ASN A 120 -2.93 4.68 14.07
C ASN A 120 -3.14 4.63 12.55
N PHE A 121 -4.38 4.41 12.18
CA PHE A 121 -4.89 4.58 10.85
C PHE A 121 -5.84 5.77 10.81
N TYR A 122 -5.66 6.67 9.85
CA TYR A 122 -6.56 7.78 9.62
C TYR A 122 -6.82 7.95 8.14
N LEU A 123 -8.08 7.97 7.75
CA LEU A 123 -8.51 8.17 6.37
C LEU A 123 -9.66 9.19 6.32
N GLN A 124 -9.45 10.26 5.59
CA GLN A 124 -10.50 11.18 5.21
C GLN A 124 -11.14 10.75 3.89
N ARG A 125 -12.44 10.54 3.88
CA ARG A 125 -13.18 10.20 2.66
C ARG A 125 -14.48 11.02 2.56
N GLY A 126 -14.45 12.04 1.71
CA GLY A 126 -15.56 12.98 1.60
C GLY A 126 -15.78 13.73 2.92
N ASP A 127 -16.98 13.61 3.48
CA ASP A 127 -17.38 14.25 4.74
C ASP A 127 -17.07 13.38 5.98
N TYR A 128 -16.47 12.21 5.77
CA TYR A 128 -16.19 11.25 6.81
C TYR A 128 -14.71 11.18 7.14
N ASP A 129 -14.43 10.98 8.42
CA ASP A 129 -13.13 10.60 8.95
C ASP A 129 -13.22 9.20 9.54
N LEU A 130 -12.39 8.27 9.06
CA LEU A 130 -12.23 6.96 9.64
C LEU A 130 -10.92 6.94 10.40
N ALA A 131 -10.97 6.53 11.65
CA ALA A 131 -9.78 6.45 12.47
C ALA A 131 -9.80 5.18 13.34
N ALA A 132 -8.63 4.59 13.54
CA ALA A 132 -8.42 3.46 14.44
C ALA A 132 -7.03 3.56 15.05
N VAL A 133 -6.89 3.10 16.29
CA VAL A 133 -5.61 2.97 16.97
C VAL A 133 -5.39 1.49 17.27
N LEU A 134 -4.25 0.96 16.87
CA LEU A 134 -3.89 -0.44 17.09
C LEU A 134 -3.63 -0.68 18.58
N GLU A 135 -4.11 -1.80 19.10
CA GLU A 135 -3.93 -2.20 20.50
C GLU A 135 -2.48 -2.61 20.78
N GLU A 136 -1.87 -3.35 19.84
CA GLU A 136 -0.48 -3.76 19.93
C GLU A 136 0.29 -3.18 18.73
N SER A 137 1.13 -2.18 18.98
CA SER A 137 1.86 -1.49 17.93
C SER A 137 3.14 -0.83 18.43
N VAL A 138 3.66 0.13 17.65
CA VAL A 138 4.90 0.86 17.95
C VAL A 138 4.78 1.84 19.12
N SER A 139 3.56 2.18 19.54
CA SER A 139 3.29 3.00 20.73
C SER A 139 1.86 2.79 21.22
N ASP A 140 1.60 3.17 22.48
CA ASP A 140 0.25 3.19 23.09
C ASP A 140 -0.37 4.61 23.07
N GLU A 141 0.18 5.51 22.26
CA GLU A 141 -0.33 6.88 22.16
C GLU A 141 -1.71 6.91 21.50
N PRO A 142 -2.68 7.59 22.11
CA PRO A 142 -3.98 7.77 21.49
C PRO A 142 -3.89 8.73 20.31
N PHE A 143 -4.82 8.59 19.38
CA PHE A 143 -4.97 9.49 18.24
C PHE A 143 -6.17 10.41 18.46
N THR A 144 -6.04 11.69 18.13
CA THR A 144 -7.14 12.67 18.26
C THR A 144 -7.51 13.24 16.90
N VAL A 145 -8.79 13.23 16.59
CA VAL A 145 -9.37 13.90 15.42
C VAL A 145 -10.05 15.17 15.88
N GLU A 146 -9.64 16.31 15.33
CA GLU A 146 -10.18 17.63 15.64
C GLU A 146 -11.30 18.05 14.65
N GLY A 147 -12.30 18.81 15.13
CA GLY A 147 -13.37 19.35 14.31
C GLY A 147 -14.75 19.13 14.92
N CYS A 148 -15.80 19.69 14.30
CA CYS A 148 -17.19 19.41 14.68
C CYS A 148 -17.59 18.03 14.14
N LEU A 149 -17.57 17.02 15.01
CA LEU A 149 -17.64 15.61 14.64
C LEU A 149 -18.86 14.93 15.28
N ILE A 150 -19.51 14.05 14.53
CA ILE A 150 -20.51 13.10 15.06
C ILE A 150 -19.96 11.71 14.90
N ASP A 151 -19.83 10.97 16.01
CA ASP A 151 -19.41 9.56 15.96
C ASP A 151 -20.61 8.68 15.58
N LEU A 152 -20.53 8.05 14.41
CA LEU A 152 -21.60 7.23 13.87
C LEU A 152 -21.67 5.82 14.51
N PHE A 153 -20.65 5.44 15.29
CA PHE A 153 -20.70 4.23 16.11
C PHE A 153 -21.38 4.45 17.46
N ASP A 154 -21.58 5.70 17.89
CA ASP A 154 -22.33 6.01 19.10
C ASP A 154 -23.82 6.19 18.77
N PRO A 155 -24.72 5.32 19.30
CA PRO A 155 -26.17 5.41 19.03
C PRO A 155 -26.81 6.76 19.43
N LYS A 156 -26.16 7.49 20.34
CA LYS A 156 -26.64 8.82 20.79
C LYS A 156 -26.24 9.94 19.86
N LEU A 157 -25.33 9.66 18.91
CA LEU A 157 -24.82 10.63 17.93
C LEU A 157 -24.37 11.96 18.57
N PRO A 158 -23.56 11.94 19.63
CA PRO A 158 -23.11 13.16 20.27
C PRO A 158 -22.19 13.98 19.34
N ILE A 159 -22.22 15.29 19.52
CA ILE A 159 -21.34 16.20 18.80
C ILE A 159 -20.07 16.41 19.64
N TYR A 160 -18.94 16.17 19.03
CA TYR A 160 -17.61 16.40 19.60
C TYR A 160 -16.92 17.58 18.91
N THR A 161 -16.15 18.37 19.65
CA THR A 161 -15.18 19.32 19.10
C THR A 161 -13.83 18.65 18.80
N SER A 162 -13.57 17.56 19.51
CA SER A 162 -12.47 16.64 19.22
C SER A 162 -12.84 15.25 19.70
N LYS A 163 -12.38 14.22 19.00
CA LYS A 163 -12.58 12.81 19.39
C LYS A 163 -11.20 12.16 19.62
N ARG A 164 -10.96 11.77 20.89
CA ARG A 164 -9.82 10.95 21.26
C ARG A 164 -10.17 9.47 21.04
N ILE A 165 -9.25 8.74 20.43
CA ILE A 165 -9.35 7.32 20.09
C ILE A 165 -8.17 6.64 20.77
N ASN A 166 -8.44 5.74 21.71
CA ASN A 166 -7.42 5.04 22.46
C ASN A 166 -6.98 3.77 21.72
N PRO A 167 -5.85 3.14 22.10
CA PRO A 167 -5.47 1.82 21.59
C PRO A 167 -6.62 0.81 21.67
N GLY A 168 -6.85 0.07 20.58
CA GLY A 168 -7.98 -0.87 20.43
C GLY A 168 -9.31 -0.24 20.00
N GLU A 169 -9.41 1.10 19.97
CA GLU A 169 -10.64 1.79 19.55
C GLU A 169 -10.62 2.19 18.08
N GLN A 170 -11.82 2.35 17.53
CA GLN A 170 -12.07 2.85 16.19
C GLN A 170 -13.23 3.84 16.19
N ALA A 171 -13.26 4.73 15.22
CA ALA A 171 -14.32 5.71 15.03
C ALA A 171 -14.64 5.92 13.56
N LEU A 172 -15.93 6.11 13.27
CA LEU A 172 -16.41 6.62 11.99
C LEU A 172 -17.10 7.96 12.26
N LEU A 173 -16.45 9.04 11.89
CA LEU A 173 -16.84 10.39 12.24
C LEU A 173 -17.42 11.12 11.03
N LEU A 174 -18.61 11.70 11.16
CA LEU A 174 -19.15 12.67 10.22
C LEU A 174 -18.61 14.07 10.60
N ASN A 175 -17.89 14.71 9.72
CA ASN A 175 -17.41 16.08 9.92
C ASN A 175 -18.47 17.08 9.45
N VAL A 176 -19.14 17.69 10.42
CA VAL A 176 -20.28 18.61 10.18
C VAL A 176 -19.83 19.88 9.47
N GLU A 177 -18.61 20.36 9.72
CA GLU A 177 -18.08 21.56 9.07
C GLU A 177 -17.88 21.35 7.57
N ARG A 178 -17.42 20.16 7.16
CA ARG A 178 -17.29 19.81 5.74
C ARG A 178 -18.65 19.68 5.05
N VAL A 179 -19.64 19.14 5.72
CA VAL A 179 -21.03 19.09 5.22
C VAL A 179 -21.59 20.49 5.05
N ALA A 180 -21.44 21.35 6.06
CA ALA A 180 -21.92 22.72 6.02
C ALA A 180 -21.22 23.59 4.96
N GLY A 181 -19.93 23.42 4.79
CA GLY A 181 -19.14 24.14 3.79
C GLY A 181 -19.53 23.84 2.34
N LYS A 182 -20.18 22.72 2.07
CA LYS A 182 -20.73 22.36 0.74
C LYS A 182 -22.06 23.03 0.43
N LYS A 183 -22.78 23.50 1.44
CA LYS A 183 -24.02 24.26 1.28
C LYS A 183 -23.68 25.75 1.15
N LYS A 184 -23.21 26.20 -0.02
CA LYS A 184 -23.30 27.62 -0.36
C LYS A 184 -24.78 27.95 -0.46
N PRO A 185 -25.29 28.96 0.27
CA PRO A 185 -26.63 29.46 0.04
C PRO A 185 -26.70 29.95 -1.41
N GLN A 186 -27.77 29.55 -2.09
CA GLN A 186 -28.18 30.15 -3.38
C GLN A 186 -28.65 31.54 -3.14
#